data_b745566134a1efc8315cf46bcfde8022
#
_entry.id   b745566134a1efc8315cf46bcfde8022
#
_cell.length_a   1.000
_cell.length_b   1.000
_cell.length_c   1.000
_cell.angle_alpha   90.00
_cell.angle_beta   90.00
_cell.angle_gamma   90.00
#
_symmetry.space_group_name_H-M   'P 1'
#
loop_
_entity.id
_entity.type
_entity.pdbx_description
1 polymer ?
#
loop_
_entity_poly.entity_id
_entity_poly.type
_entity_poly.pdbx_seq_one_letter_code
_entity_poly.pdbx_strand_id
1 'polypeptide(L)'
;MHGTPGVSFALHRSIVCVDVEKFGVRANPDQLTVRDAMFHALDTAFAESRVPLEHVAYEDRGDGALILVDPDVPKEHLAGAFPARLPARLDRHNAAAAAGARFRLRMAVHAGEVHYDRHGVAGSAINLPFRLLEAGALKEALRDSAGALAVIASEWFYTEVIAQNRTCEAAAYRRVRVSVKETRTPAWTRVLPAGPVAAGTAAVPAGPLASGTAPRRTGSR
;
A
#
# COMPACT_ATOMS: atom_id res chain seq x y z
N MET A 1 -31.16 5.77 29.82
CA MET A 1 -30.21 6.90 29.73
C MET A 1 -29.71 6.96 28.29
N HIS A 2 -30.27 7.87 27.50
CA HIS A 2 -29.80 8.08 26.12
C HIS A 2 -28.55 8.96 26.18
N GLY A 3 -27.38 8.33 25.99
CA GLY A 3 -26.13 9.07 25.87
C GLY A 3 -26.23 10.04 24.70
N THR A 4 -25.84 11.26 24.92
CA THR A 4 -25.71 12.32 23.90
C THR A 4 -24.88 11.75 22.74
N PRO A 5 -25.33 11.85 21.46
CA PRO A 5 -24.51 11.44 20.33
C PRO A 5 -23.19 12.22 20.40
N GLY A 6 -22.09 11.51 20.56
CA GLY A 6 -20.78 12.14 20.50
C GLY A 6 -20.66 12.87 19.15
N VAL A 7 -20.26 14.13 19.19
CA VAL A 7 -20.06 14.95 17.98
C VAL A 7 -18.99 14.24 17.15
N SER A 8 -19.41 13.58 16.07
CA SER A 8 -18.51 12.98 15.09
C SER A 8 -18.02 14.09 14.17
N PHE A 9 -16.73 14.37 14.17
CA PHE A 9 -16.13 15.28 13.20
C PHE A 9 -15.66 14.49 11.98
N ALA A 10 -15.90 15.03 10.80
CA ALA A 10 -15.27 14.55 9.59
C ALA A 10 -13.84 15.05 9.53
N LEU A 11 -12.90 14.17 9.21
CA LEU A 11 -11.51 14.50 9.01
C LEU A 11 -11.10 14.11 7.58
N HIS A 12 -10.40 15.00 6.91
CA HIS A 12 -9.86 14.68 5.60
C HIS A 12 -8.78 13.62 5.71
N ARG A 13 -8.85 12.59 4.86
CA ARG A 13 -7.85 11.52 4.81
C ARG A 13 -7.51 11.17 3.37
N SER A 14 -6.26 10.80 3.14
CA SER A 14 -5.93 10.01 1.97
C SER A 14 -6.26 8.55 2.27
N ILE A 15 -6.89 7.88 1.32
CA ILE A 15 -7.47 6.55 1.51
C ILE A 15 -6.85 5.61 0.50
N VAL A 16 -6.19 4.57 0.99
CA VAL A 16 -5.67 3.48 0.18
C VAL A 16 -6.38 2.19 0.61
N CYS A 17 -7.00 1.50 -0.34
CA CYS A 17 -7.51 0.17 -0.11
C CYS A 17 -6.67 -0.81 -0.93
N VAL A 18 -6.30 -1.92 -0.32
CA VAL A 18 -5.61 -3.02 -1.01
C VAL A 18 -6.36 -4.32 -0.80
N ASP A 19 -6.30 -5.20 -1.78
CA ASP A 19 -6.72 -6.59 -1.63
C ASP A 19 -5.78 -7.56 -2.37
N VAL A 20 -5.77 -8.81 -1.91
CA VAL A 20 -4.98 -9.89 -2.50
C VAL A 20 -5.82 -10.61 -3.54
N GLU A 21 -5.30 -10.70 -4.76
CA GLU A 21 -5.95 -11.48 -5.81
C GLU A 21 -6.11 -12.95 -5.40
N LYS A 22 -7.33 -13.50 -5.58
CA LYS A 22 -7.64 -14.91 -5.30
C LYS A 22 -7.29 -15.35 -3.87
N PHE A 23 -7.52 -14.50 -2.88
CA PHE A 23 -7.21 -14.83 -1.49
C PHE A 23 -8.01 -16.02 -0.97
N GLY A 24 -9.33 -16.02 -1.16
CA GLY A 24 -10.26 -16.98 -0.55
C GLY A 24 -10.14 -18.43 -1.08
N VAL A 25 -9.40 -18.67 -2.17
CA VAL A 25 -9.18 -20.05 -2.68
C VAL A 25 -7.91 -20.69 -2.13
N ARG A 26 -7.16 -19.99 -1.26
CA ARG A 26 -5.93 -20.47 -0.64
C ARG A 26 -6.23 -21.29 0.60
N ALA A 27 -5.34 -22.24 0.92
CA ALA A 27 -5.37 -22.92 2.20
C ALA A 27 -5.06 -21.93 3.36
N ASN A 28 -5.60 -22.19 4.56
CA ASN A 28 -5.40 -21.30 5.71
C ASN A 28 -3.92 -20.97 6.03
N PRO A 29 -2.97 -21.92 5.99
CA PRO A 29 -1.56 -21.60 6.21
C PRO A 29 -1.00 -20.60 5.16
N ASP A 30 -1.40 -20.76 3.89
CA ASP A 30 -1.00 -19.85 2.82
C ASP A 30 -1.64 -18.46 3.00
N GLN A 31 -2.91 -18.41 3.43
CA GLN A 31 -3.57 -17.13 3.74
C GLN A 31 -2.82 -16.37 4.82
N LEU A 32 -2.41 -17.02 5.91
CA LEU A 32 -1.65 -16.38 6.98
C LEU A 32 -0.29 -15.87 6.48
N THR A 33 0.43 -16.66 5.70
CA THR A 33 1.71 -16.27 5.10
C THR A 33 1.56 -15.07 4.16
N VAL A 34 0.52 -15.07 3.32
CA VAL A 34 0.23 -13.96 2.38
C VAL A 34 -0.13 -12.69 3.12
N ARG A 35 -0.93 -12.79 4.19
CA ARG A 35 -1.29 -11.62 5.00
C ARG A 35 -0.08 -10.97 5.65
N ASP A 36 0.76 -11.77 6.30
CA ASP A 36 1.99 -11.28 6.93
C ASP A 36 2.91 -10.59 5.90
N ALA A 37 3.12 -11.23 4.76
CA ALA A 37 3.92 -10.69 3.68
C ALA A 37 3.32 -9.40 3.07
N MET A 38 2.00 -9.31 2.96
CA MET A 38 1.30 -8.10 2.48
C MET A 38 1.54 -6.92 3.41
N PHE A 39 1.29 -7.07 4.72
CA PHE A 39 1.50 -5.99 5.67
C PHE A 39 2.97 -5.58 5.74
N HIS A 40 3.90 -6.53 5.77
CA HIS A 40 5.33 -6.23 5.72
C HIS A 40 5.73 -5.46 4.45
N ALA A 41 5.18 -5.83 3.28
CA ALA A 41 5.44 -5.12 2.03
C ALA A 41 4.89 -3.68 2.06
N LEU A 42 3.69 -3.48 2.62
CA LEU A 42 3.06 -2.17 2.78
C LEU A 42 3.89 -1.26 3.70
N ASP A 43 4.25 -1.73 4.90
CA ASP A 43 5.03 -0.97 5.88
C ASP A 43 6.39 -0.55 5.31
N THR A 44 7.08 -1.50 4.66
CA THR A 44 8.37 -1.22 4.02
C THR A 44 8.22 -0.19 2.89
N ALA A 45 7.18 -0.31 2.06
CA ALA A 45 6.93 0.61 0.97
C ALA A 45 6.58 2.02 1.48
N PHE A 46 5.82 2.16 2.57
CA PHE A 46 5.55 3.45 3.20
C PHE A 46 6.83 4.10 3.72
N ALA A 47 7.62 3.37 4.50
CA ALA A 47 8.89 3.87 5.05
C ALA A 47 9.84 4.35 3.93
N GLU A 48 9.96 3.60 2.84
CA GLU A 48 10.79 3.96 1.69
C GLU A 48 10.22 5.11 0.84
N SER A 49 8.97 5.44 1.03
CA SER A 49 8.26 6.50 0.30
C SER A 49 8.17 7.80 1.09
N ARG A 50 8.89 7.91 2.20
CA ARG A 50 8.85 9.09 3.10
C ARG A 50 7.45 9.34 3.67
N VAL A 51 6.71 8.27 3.93
CA VAL A 51 5.44 8.30 4.64
C VAL A 51 5.69 7.68 6.01
N PRO A 52 5.80 8.51 7.08
CA PRO A 52 6.04 7.99 8.42
C PRO A 52 4.85 7.13 8.88
N LEU A 53 5.14 5.98 9.50
CA LEU A 53 4.09 5.04 9.89
C LEU A 53 3.17 5.57 10.98
N GLU A 54 3.61 6.56 11.76
CA GLU A 54 2.76 7.27 12.74
C GLU A 54 1.60 8.05 12.10
N HIS A 55 1.69 8.35 10.79
CA HIS A 55 0.63 8.98 10.00
C HIS A 55 -0.26 7.98 9.24
N VAL A 56 -0.07 6.69 9.48
CA VAL A 56 -0.75 5.62 8.74
C VAL A 56 -1.57 4.76 9.71
N ALA A 57 -2.88 4.74 9.54
CA ALA A 57 -3.77 3.87 10.29
C ALA A 57 -4.28 2.74 9.39
N TYR A 58 -4.19 1.51 9.89
CA TYR A 58 -4.66 0.32 9.20
C TYR A 58 -5.96 -0.22 9.82
N GLU A 59 -6.89 -0.61 8.96
CA GLU A 59 -7.98 -1.52 9.32
C GLU A 59 -7.87 -2.79 8.47
N ASP A 60 -7.68 -3.92 9.14
CA ASP A 60 -7.62 -5.24 8.51
C ASP A 60 -8.98 -5.64 7.93
N ARG A 61 -8.99 -6.15 6.69
CA ARG A 61 -10.18 -6.60 5.98
C ARG A 61 -10.14 -8.09 5.64
N GLY A 62 -9.23 -8.83 6.24
CA GLY A 62 -9.05 -10.26 6.01
C GLY A 62 -8.19 -10.55 4.77
N ASP A 63 -8.69 -10.28 3.60
CA ASP A 63 -7.98 -10.45 2.32
C ASP A 63 -7.25 -9.18 1.84
N GLY A 64 -7.28 -8.12 2.66
CA GLY A 64 -6.71 -6.84 2.33
C GLY A 64 -6.69 -5.88 3.49
N ALA A 65 -6.52 -4.59 3.23
CA ALA A 65 -6.50 -3.54 4.23
C ALA A 65 -7.16 -2.25 3.70
N LEU A 66 -7.85 -1.55 4.61
CA LEU A 66 -8.14 -0.14 4.50
C LEU A 66 -7.03 0.63 5.22
N ILE A 67 -6.45 1.60 4.54
CA ILE A 67 -5.33 2.39 5.02
C ILE A 67 -5.74 3.86 4.95
N LEU A 68 -5.71 4.52 6.08
CA LEU A 68 -6.00 5.94 6.21
C LEU A 68 -4.70 6.68 6.50
N VAL A 69 -4.41 7.67 5.70
CA VAL A 69 -3.18 8.46 5.84
C VAL A 69 -3.54 9.91 6.17
N ASP A 70 -2.84 10.48 7.13
CA ASP A 70 -3.07 11.83 7.61
C ASP A 70 -2.93 12.88 6.51
N PRO A 71 -3.66 14.00 6.59
CA PRO A 71 -3.66 15.06 5.58
C PRO A 71 -2.32 15.77 5.45
N ASP A 72 -1.48 15.72 6.48
CA ASP A 72 -0.13 16.31 6.49
C ASP A 72 0.86 15.57 5.58
N VAL A 73 0.55 14.33 5.22
CA VAL A 73 1.33 13.56 4.24
C VAL A 73 0.97 14.01 2.83
N PRO A 74 1.94 14.50 2.03
CA PRO A 74 1.68 14.88 0.64
C PRO A 74 1.12 13.72 -0.17
N LYS A 75 -0.04 13.94 -0.80
CA LYS A 75 -0.76 12.89 -1.57
C LYS A 75 0.06 12.32 -2.73
N GLU A 76 1.02 13.10 -3.24
CA GLU A 76 1.94 12.64 -4.29
C GLU A 76 2.79 11.44 -3.87
N HIS A 77 3.11 11.29 -2.58
CA HIS A 77 3.81 10.10 -2.08
C HIS A 77 2.98 8.84 -2.27
N LEU A 78 1.66 8.95 -2.08
CA LEU A 78 0.72 7.83 -2.25
C LEU A 78 0.38 7.55 -3.72
N ALA A 79 0.57 8.54 -4.60
CA ALA A 79 0.32 8.42 -6.03
C ALA A 79 1.54 7.93 -6.82
N GLY A 80 2.74 8.30 -6.39
CA GLY A 80 4.00 8.03 -7.09
C GLY A 80 4.90 7.04 -6.36
N ALA A 81 5.58 7.51 -5.31
CA ALA A 81 6.63 6.75 -4.64
C ALA A 81 6.13 5.44 -4.02
N PHE A 82 5.05 5.48 -3.24
CA PHE A 82 4.51 4.32 -2.55
C PHE A 82 4.13 3.17 -3.50
N PRO A 83 3.24 3.35 -4.51
CA PRO A 83 2.91 2.26 -5.41
C PRO A 83 4.11 1.78 -6.23
N ALA A 84 5.09 2.64 -6.52
CA ALA A 84 6.28 2.25 -7.27
C ALA A 84 7.23 1.33 -6.47
N ARG A 85 7.16 1.34 -5.13
CA ARG A 85 7.98 0.46 -4.25
C ARG A 85 7.39 -0.92 -4.08
N LEU A 86 6.08 -1.09 -4.15
CA LEU A 86 5.41 -2.35 -3.88
C LEU A 86 5.81 -3.50 -4.81
N PRO A 87 5.90 -3.35 -6.15
CA PRO A 87 6.23 -4.47 -7.03
C PRO A 87 7.52 -5.20 -6.63
N ALA A 88 8.60 -4.47 -6.34
CA ALA A 88 9.86 -5.09 -5.94
C ALA A 88 9.77 -5.87 -4.63
N ARG A 89 8.88 -5.48 -3.71
CA ARG A 89 8.62 -6.20 -2.45
C ARG A 89 7.83 -7.47 -2.69
N LEU A 90 6.79 -7.39 -3.50
CA LEU A 90 5.97 -8.52 -3.91
C LEU A 90 6.78 -9.56 -4.69
N ASP A 91 7.60 -9.11 -5.64
CA ASP A 91 8.42 -10.00 -6.45
C ASP A 91 9.47 -10.72 -5.60
N ARG A 92 10.10 -10.03 -4.64
CA ARG A 92 11.04 -10.65 -3.70
C ARG A 92 10.36 -11.74 -2.87
N HIS A 93 9.18 -11.46 -2.33
CA HIS A 93 8.39 -12.47 -1.61
C HIS A 93 8.05 -13.65 -2.52
N ASN A 94 7.48 -13.36 -3.70
CA ASN A 94 7.02 -14.37 -4.65
C ASN A 94 8.15 -15.26 -5.17
N ALA A 95 9.38 -14.74 -5.28
CA ALA A 95 10.55 -15.52 -5.69
C ALA A 95 10.95 -16.58 -4.64
N ALA A 96 10.75 -16.28 -3.35
CA ALA A 96 11.11 -17.17 -2.24
C ALA A 96 9.94 -18.05 -1.76
N ALA A 97 8.69 -17.63 -2.02
CA ALA A 97 7.51 -18.28 -1.48
C ALA A 97 7.11 -19.55 -2.26
N ALA A 98 6.52 -20.52 -1.52
CA ALA A 98 5.81 -21.63 -2.13
C ALA A 98 4.67 -21.16 -3.03
N ALA A 99 4.26 -21.95 -4.00
CA ALA A 99 3.25 -21.55 -5.00
C ALA A 99 1.94 -21.03 -4.39
N GLY A 100 1.45 -21.67 -3.32
CA GLY A 100 0.22 -21.26 -2.62
C GLY A 100 0.32 -19.92 -1.91
N ALA A 101 1.53 -19.50 -1.52
CA ALA A 101 1.80 -18.24 -0.82
C ALA A 101 2.24 -17.10 -1.75
N ARG A 102 2.37 -17.32 -3.06
CA ARG A 102 2.62 -16.24 -4.03
C ARG A 102 1.37 -15.44 -4.26
N PHE A 103 1.47 -14.13 -4.37
CA PHE A 103 0.30 -13.27 -4.53
C PHE A 103 0.56 -12.02 -5.36
N ARG A 104 -0.51 -11.43 -5.83
CA ARG A 104 -0.56 -10.13 -6.49
C ARG A 104 -1.55 -9.24 -5.76
N LEU A 105 -1.37 -7.93 -5.83
CA LEU A 105 -2.23 -6.94 -5.17
C LEU A 105 -3.03 -6.10 -6.18
N ARG A 106 -4.23 -5.75 -5.77
CA ARG A 106 -4.98 -4.63 -6.32
C ARG A 106 -4.98 -3.50 -5.31
N MET A 107 -4.90 -2.28 -5.77
CA MET A 107 -4.85 -1.09 -4.93
C MET A 107 -5.77 -0.02 -5.48
N ALA A 108 -6.61 0.56 -4.63
CA ALA A 108 -7.41 1.73 -4.95
C ALA A 108 -6.93 2.93 -4.13
N VAL A 109 -6.87 4.13 -4.76
CA VAL A 109 -6.48 5.37 -4.08
C VAL A 109 -7.55 6.44 -4.27
N HIS A 110 -7.86 7.15 -3.17
CA HIS A 110 -8.81 8.24 -3.10
C HIS A 110 -8.43 9.19 -1.96
N ALA A 111 -9.12 10.33 -1.83
CA ALA A 111 -9.07 11.17 -0.64
C ALA A 111 -10.43 11.82 -0.41
N GLY A 112 -10.77 12.06 0.84
CA GLY A 112 -12.03 12.68 1.21
C GLY A 112 -12.28 12.69 2.71
N GLU A 113 -13.48 13.14 3.10
CA GLU A 113 -13.89 13.26 4.49
C GLU A 113 -14.31 11.91 5.07
N VAL A 114 -13.73 11.57 6.22
CA VAL A 114 -13.95 10.33 6.97
C VAL A 114 -14.51 10.66 8.34
N HIS A 115 -15.62 10.05 8.68
CA HIS A 115 -16.22 10.15 10.01
C HIS A 115 -15.71 9.03 10.89
N TYR A 116 -15.40 9.38 12.14
CA TYR A 116 -14.95 8.43 13.15
C TYR A 116 -16.03 8.27 14.23
N ASP A 117 -16.33 7.04 14.59
CA ASP A 117 -17.21 6.72 15.71
C ASP A 117 -16.63 5.56 16.54
N ARG A 118 -17.39 5.11 17.53
CA ARG A 118 -16.97 4.00 18.42
C ARG A 118 -16.80 2.64 17.70
N HIS A 119 -17.26 2.51 16.47
CA HIS A 119 -17.23 1.28 15.69
C HIS A 119 -16.14 1.31 14.61
N GLY A 120 -15.50 2.46 14.39
CA GLY A 120 -14.47 2.63 13.38
C GLY A 120 -14.70 3.84 12.51
N VAL A 121 -14.62 3.67 11.20
CA VAL A 121 -14.74 4.76 10.22
C VAL A 121 -15.89 4.55 9.26
N ALA A 122 -16.52 5.65 8.84
CA ALA A 122 -17.63 5.66 7.91
C ALA A 122 -17.56 6.88 6.98
N GLY A 123 -18.24 6.80 5.84
CA GLY A 123 -18.35 7.90 4.90
C GLY A 123 -18.34 7.44 3.44
N SER A 124 -18.87 8.28 2.56
CA SER A 124 -18.87 8.01 1.11
C SER A 124 -17.45 7.89 0.56
N ALA A 125 -16.50 8.66 1.12
CA ALA A 125 -15.09 8.59 0.76
C ALA A 125 -14.46 7.21 1.07
N ILE A 126 -14.94 6.49 2.09
CA ILE A 126 -14.50 5.12 2.39
C ILE A 126 -15.10 4.12 1.39
N ASN A 127 -16.36 4.30 1.02
CA ASN A 127 -17.04 3.35 0.15
C ASN A 127 -16.47 3.33 -1.28
N LEU A 128 -16.10 4.49 -1.81
CA LEU A 128 -15.64 4.62 -3.19
C LEU A 128 -14.40 3.76 -3.49
N PRO A 129 -13.29 3.79 -2.72
CA PRO A 129 -12.13 2.94 -2.99
C PRO A 129 -12.47 1.44 -3.00
N PHE A 130 -13.36 0.96 -2.12
CA PHE A 130 -13.82 -0.43 -2.17
C PHE A 130 -14.58 -0.76 -3.46
N ARG A 131 -15.43 0.17 -3.96
CA ARG A 131 -16.08 -0.03 -5.27
C ARG A 131 -15.07 -0.02 -6.42
N LEU A 132 -14.00 0.77 -6.29
CA LEU A 132 -12.92 0.79 -7.28
C LEU A 132 -12.15 -0.53 -7.29
N LEU A 133 -11.85 -1.14 -6.13
CA LEU A 133 -11.22 -2.46 -6.05
C LEU A 133 -12.06 -3.56 -6.69
N GLU A 134 -13.39 -3.49 -6.56
CA GLU A 134 -14.32 -4.44 -7.16
C GLU A 134 -14.46 -4.28 -8.69
N ALA A 135 -13.95 -3.18 -9.28
CA ALA A 135 -14.13 -2.87 -10.69
C ALA A 135 -13.55 -3.96 -11.60
N GLY A 136 -14.35 -4.44 -12.57
CA GLY A 136 -13.92 -5.42 -13.57
C GLY A 136 -12.66 -4.99 -14.31
N ALA A 137 -12.59 -3.71 -14.72
CA ALA A 137 -11.45 -3.16 -15.43
C ALA A 137 -10.11 -3.28 -14.65
N LEU A 138 -10.12 -3.13 -13.31
CA LEU A 138 -8.93 -3.32 -12.49
C LEU A 138 -8.52 -4.80 -12.41
N LYS A 139 -9.51 -5.68 -12.20
CA LYS A 139 -9.30 -7.13 -12.15
C LYS A 139 -8.77 -7.68 -13.46
N GLU A 140 -9.30 -7.20 -14.58
CA GLU A 140 -8.86 -7.54 -15.94
C GLU A 140 -7.45 -7.03 -16.20
N ALA A 141 -7.16 -5.76 -15.86
CA ALA A 141 -5.84 -5.19 -16.03
C ALA A 141 -4.76 -6.01 -15.32
N LEU A 142 -5.01 -6.44 -14.07
CA LEU A 142 -4.07 -7.30 -13.35
C LEU A 142 -3.97 -8.69 -13.97
N ARG A 143 -5.10 -9.32 -14.28
CA ARG A 143 -5.14 -10.67 -14.87
C ARG A 143 -4.36 -10.75 -16.19
N ASP A 144 -4.53 -9.76 -17.05
CA ASP A 144 -3.98 -9.73 -18.41
C ASP A 144 -2.54 -9.20 -18.45
N SER A 145 -1.91 -9.03 -17.29
CA SER A 145 -0.54 -8.55 -17.13
C SER A 145 0.34 -9.54 -16.39
N ALA A 146 1.66 -9.38 -16.54
CA ALA A 146 2.67 -10.05 -15.72
C ALA A 146 3.02 -9.27 -14.43
N GLY A 147 2.45 -8.07 -14.23
CA GLY A 147 2.74 -7.23 -13.06
C GLY A 147 2.16 -7.80 -11.77
N ALA A 148 2.81 -7.48 -10.66
CA ALA A 148 2.38 -7.90 -9.33
C ALA A 148 1.38 -6.93 -8.67
N LEU A 149 1.19 -5.72 -9.21
CA LEU A 149 0.35 -4.68 -8.67
C LEU A 149 -0.46 -3.98 -9.76
N ALA A 150 -1.79 -3.94 -9.61
CA ALA A 150 -2.65 -3.05 -10.37
C ALA A 150 -3.22 -1.95 -9.45
N VAL A 151 -3.19 -0.72 -9.92
CA VAL A 151 -3.66 0.47 -9.20
C VAL A 151 -4.85 1.08 -9.91
N ILE A 152 -5.86 1.51 -9.16
CA ILE A 152 -6.97 2.33 -9.64
C ILE A 152 -7.11 3.59 -8.79
N ALA A 153 -7.14 4.74 -9.43
CA ALA A 153 -7.38 6.03 -8.79
C ALA A 153 -8.79 6.53 -9.08
N SER A 154 -9.44 7.15 -8.10
CA SER A 154 -10.67 7.89 -8.36
C SER A 154 -10.41 9.03 -9.34
N GLU A 155 -11.45 9.47 -10.06
CA GLU A 155 -11.34 10.61 -11.00
C GLU A 155 -10.73 11.84 -10.31
N TRP A 156 -11.25 12.18 -9.12
CA TRP A 156 -10.73 13.29 -8.35
C TRP A 156 -9.23 13.14 -8.04
N PHE A 157 -8.83 11.97 -7.51
CA PHE A 157 -7.44 11.74 -7.11
C PHE A 157 -6.50 11.77 -8.33
N TYR A 158 -6.95 11.27 -9.46
CA TYR A 158 -6.19 11.37 -10.70
C TYR A 158 -6.05 12.82 -11.15
N THR A 159 -7.16 13.57 -11.24
CA THR A 159 -7.18 14.93 -11.78
C THR A 159 -6.41 15.90 -10.90
N GLU A 160 -6.60 15.82 -9.58
CA GLU A 160 -6.03 16.79 -8.64
C GLU A 160 -4.62 16.43 -8.14
N VAL A 161 -4.22 15.15 -8.21
CA VAL A 161 -2.94 14.72 -7.65
C VAL A 161 -2.04 14.12 -8.74
N ILE A 162 -2.50 13.07 -9.45
CA ILE A 162 -1.64 12.33 -10.37
C ILE A 162 -1.30 13.16 -11.59
N ALA A 163 -2.28 13.78 -12.23
CA ALA A 163 -2.10 14.57 -13.45
C ALA A 163 -1.32 15.87 -13.22
N GLN A 164 -1.32 16.38 -11.98
CA GLN A 164 -0.62 17.62 -11.63
C GLN A 164 0.84 17.38 -11.19
N ASN A 165 1.28 16.13 -11.04
CA ASN A 165 2.61 15.83 -10.55
C ASN A 165 3.40 14.94 -11.54
N ARG A 166 4.54 15.43 -11.99
CA ARG A 166 5.40 14.73 -12.97
C ARG A 166 5.94 13.40 -12.46
N THR A 167 6.10 13.23 -11.14
CA THR A 167 6.62 11.99 -10.54
C THR A 167 5.59 10.87 -10.48
N CYS A 168 4.31 11.17 -10.74
CA CYS A 168 3.23 10.20 -10.68
C CYS A 168 2.96 9.45 -11.98
N GLU A 169 3.70 9.76 -13.05
CA GLU A 169 3.63 9.09 -14.37
C GLU A 169 2.19 9.01 -14.91
N ALA A 170 1.48 10.13 -14.93
CA ALA A 170 0.07 10.22 -15.33
C ALA A 170 -0.22 9.55 -16.69
N ALA A 171 0.71 9.61 -17.65
CA ALA A 171 0.57 9.00 -18.97
C ALA A 171 0.50 7.45 -18.94
N ALA A 172 0.92 6.81 -17.85
CA ALA A 172 0.82 5.36 -17.67
C ALA A 172 -0.59 4.91 -17.26
N TYR A 173 -1.48 5.83 -16.88
CA TYR A 173 -2.84 5.53 -16.49
C TYR A 173 -3.78 5.51 -17.69
N ARG A 174 -4.75 4.60 -17.65
CA ARG A 174 -5.84 4.51 -18.61
C ARG A 174 -7.16 4.85 -17.94
N ARG A 175 -7.97 5.70 -18.58
CA ARG A 175 -9.32 6.01 -18.11
C ARG A 175 -10.23 4.82 -18.32
N VAL A 176 -10.99 4.47 -17.27
CA VAL A 176 -11.97 3.37 -17.27
C VAL A 176 -13.31 3.84 -16.71
N ARG A 177 -14.38 3.11 -17.02
CA ARG A 177 -15.68 3.30 -16.39
C ARG A 177 -15.87 2.24 -15.32
N VAL A 178 -16.20 2.67 -14.12
CA VAL A 178 -16.56 1.79 -13.01
C VAL A 178 -18.07 1.76 -12.87
N SER A 179 -18.63 0.56 -12.82
CA SER A 179 -20.03 0.30 -12.59
C SER A 179 -20.14 -0.87 -11.62
N VAL A 180 -20.20 -0.56 -10.32
CA VAL A 180 -20.22 -1.54 -9.23
C VAL A 180 -21.28 -1.13 -8.23
N LYS A 181 -22.28 -1.98 -8.01
CA LYS A 181 -23.46 -1.70 -7.20
C LYS A 181 -24.10 -0.39 -7.60
N GLU A 182 -24.24 0.56 -6.67
CA GLU A 182 -24.78 1.90 -6.89
C GLU A 182 -23.77 2.88 -7.53
N THR A 183 -22.49 2.54 -7.56
CA THR A 183 -21.43 3.46 -8.02
C THR A 183 -21.28 3.41 -9.54
N ARG A 184 -21.41 4.58 -10.17
CA ARG A 184 -21.18 4.82 -11.60
C ARG A 184 -20.24 6.00 -11.73
N THR A 185 -18.95 5.76 -12.02
CA THR A 185 -17.94 6.85 -12.05
C THR A 185 -16.81 6.52 -13.03
N PRO A 186 -16.18 7.52 -13.64
CA PRO A 186 -14.89 7.33 -14.25
C PRO A 186 -13.82 7.09 -13.18
N ALA A 187 -12.79 6.37 -13.56
CA ALA A 187 -11.59 6.12 -12.76
C ALA A 187 -10.37 5.91 -13.67
N TRP A 188 -9.21 5.80 -13.10
CA TRP A 188 -7.97 5.66 -13.85
C TRP A 188 -7.16 4.49 -13.33
N THR A 189 -6.79 3.56 -14.22
CA THR A 189 -6.06 2.35 -13.83
C THR A 189 -4.70 2.26 -14.52
N ARG A 190 -3.72 1.68 -13.82
CA ARG A 190 -2.43 1.26 -14.37
C ARG A 190 -1.99 -0.05 -13.74
N VAL A 191 -1.15 -0.80 -14.44
CA VAL A 191 -0.42 -1.93 -13.86
C VAL A 191 1.04 -1.51 -13.74
N LEU A 192 1.61 -1.76 -12.57
CA LEU A 192 3.03 -1.53 -12.38
C LEU A 192 3.80 -2.79 -12.81
N PRO A 193 4.87 -2.63 -13.60
CA PRO A 193 5.70 -3.77 -14.00
C PRO A 193 6.36 -4.42 -12.79
N ALA A 194 6.82 -5.64 -12.95
CA ALA A 194 7.68 -6.30 -11.99
C ALA A 194 8.87 -5.37 -11.66
N GLY A 195 9.17 -5.22 -10.38
CA GLY A 195 10.33 -4.41 -9.98
C GLY A 195 11.64 -5.12 -10.40
N PRO A 196 12.72 -4.37 -10.69
CA PRO A 196 14.02 -5.00 -10.85
C PRO A 196 14.35 -5.75 -9.55
N VAL A 197 14.56 -7.05 -9.66
CA VAL A 197 15.11 -7.84 -8.55
C VAL A 197 16.49 -7.26 -8.28
N ALA A 198 16.65 -6.50 -7.18
CA ALA A 198 17.96 -6.03 -6.77
C ALA A 198 18.82 -7.27 -6.60
N ALA A 199 19.84 -7.45 -7.47
CA ALA A 199 20.86 -8.45 -7.30
C ALA A 199 21.38 -8.26 -5.87
N GLY A 200 21.34 -9.33 -5.07
CA GLY A 200 21.66 -9.28 -3.65
C GLY A 200 22.96 -8.53 -3.45
N THR A 201 22.93 -7.55 -2.57
CA THR A 201 24.12 -6.87 -2.06
C THR A 201 24.99 -7.98 -1.47
N ALA A 202 26.09 -8.30 -2.14
CA ALA A 202 27.07 -9.26 -1.65
C ALA A 202 27.44 -8.84 -0.22
N ALA A 203 27.37 -9.78 0.70
CA ALA A 203 27.77 -9.59 2.09
C ALA A 203 29.18 -8.96 2.08
N VAL A 204 29.32 -7.79 2.69
CA VAL A 204 30.62 -7.19 2.95
C VAL A 204 31.35 -8.16 3.86
N PRO A 205 32.52 -8.69 3.48
CA PRO A 205 33.28 -9.58 4.36
C PRO A 205 33.70 -8.78 5.59
N ALA A 206 33.39 -9.29 6.78
CA ALA A 206 33.83 -8.73 8.04
C ALA A 206 35.39 -8.70 8.02
N GLY A 207 35.95 -7.51 8.00
CA GLY A 207 37.39 -7.32 8.17
C GLY A 207 37.84 -7.79 9.55
N PRO A 208 39.10 -8.25 9.72
CA PRO A 208 39.58 -8.78 10.98
C PRO A 208 39.60 -7.71 12.07
N LEU A 209 39.05 -8.02 13.24
CA LEU A 209 39.12 -7.24 14.46
C LEU A 209 40.56 -6.93 14.82
N ALA A 210 40.97 -5.69 14.74
CA ALA A 210 42.28 -5.26 15.25
C ALA A 210 42.28 -5.41 16.77
N SER A 211 43.16 -6.28 17.26
CA SER A 211 43.48 -6.47 18.67
C SER A 211 44.18 -5.19 19.23
N GLY A 212 43.37 -4.34 19.86
CA GLY A 212 43.86 -3.15 20.56
C GLY A 212 44.52 -3.56 21.89
N THR A 213 45.84 -3.40 21.97
CA THR A 213 46.66 -3.55 23.17
C THR A 213 46.32 -2.43 24.16
N ALA A 214 45.95 -2.79 25.38
CA ALA A 214 45.66 -1.85 26.44
C ALA A 214 46.96 -1.12 26.92
N PRO A 215 46.96 0.19 27.21
CA PRO A 215 48.11 0.86 27.81
C PRO A 215 48.19 0.56 29.31
N ARG A 216 49.36 0.16 29.74
CA ARG A 216 49.78 -0.01 31.16
C ARG A 216 49.68 1.34 31.89
N ARG A 217 48.96 1.39 33.01
CA ARG A 217 49.08 2.44 33.99
C ARG A 217 50.39 2.33 34.73
N THR A 218 51.32 3.30 34.59
CA THR A 218 52.42 3.54 35.49
C THR A 218 51.93 4.46 36.57
N GLY A 219 51.98 3.98 37.80
CA GLY A 219 51.83 4.82 38.98
C GLY A 219 53.17 5.52 39.32
N SER A 220 53.08 6.73 39.85
CA SER A 220 54.14 7.29 40.73
C SER A 220 53.60 8.46 41.56
N ARG A 221 53.63 8.26 42.85
CA ARG A 221 53.81 9.21 44.00
C ARG A 221 52.89 10.47 44.04
#